data_7e38d7190c485a691f60999c1be39568
#
_entry.id   7e38d7190c485a691f60999c1be39568
#
_cell.length_a   1.000
_cell.length_b   1.000
_cell.length_c   1.000
_cell.angle_alpha   90.00
_cell.angle_beta   90.00
_cell.angle_gamma   90.00
#
_symmetry.space_group_name_H-M   'P 1'
#
loop_
_entity.id
_entity.type
_entity.pdbx_description
1 polymer ?
#
loop_
_entity_poly.entity_id
_entity_poly.type
_entity_poly.pdbx_seq_one_letter_code
_entity_poly.pdbx_strand_id
1 'polypeptide(L)'
;LGIGDEFYLQANDEHYIVLLESGIVSFCRDDNRLHISSSFAPSVVGMVDSYGATYNVPARPEHFLLAETVCTGRFVRLPDFIKIADECDLWHDVARCLAYRLMVMSARDRELVGVDSYLKVRALLIEIWAYPQAYRENIIVLNFIQRRTGISRSRTMKILSELKKGGYIHIDNGRLAALGKLPVAY
;
A
#
# COMPACT_ATOMS: atom_id res chain seq x y z
N LEU A 1 -16.80 -5.13 0.24
CA LEU A 1 -16.37 -4.07 -0.65
C LEU A 1 -16.03 -4.66 -2.02
N GLY A 2 -16.50 -3.99 -3.08
CA GLY A 2 -16.15 -4.31 -4.46
C GLY A 2 -14.79 -3.73 -4.85
N ILE A 3 -14.25 -4.17 -5.98
CA ILE A 3 -13.00 -3.63 -6.53
C ILE A 3 -13.21 -2.15 -6.89
N GLY A 4 -12.31 -1.28 -6.43
CA GLY A 4 -12.34 0.15 -6.67
C GLY A 4 -13.16 0.95 -5.66
N ASP A 5 -13.83 0.28 -4.71
CA ASP A 5 -14.52 0.98 -3.63
C ASP A 5 -13.52 1.71 -2.73
N GLU A 6 -13.84 2.96 -2.44
CA GLU A 6 -13.07 3.81 -1.52
C GLU A 6 -13.79 3.95 -0.19
N PHE A 7 -13.06 3.94 0.90
CA PHE A 7 -13.65 4.15 2.21
C PHE A 7 -12.69 4.85 3.17
N TYR A 8 -13.27 5.63 4.06
CA TYR A 8 -12.56 6.37 5.09
C TYR A 8 -12.71 5.66 6.43
N LEU A 9 -11.71 5.81 7.30
CA LEU A 9 -11.70 5.22 8.64
C LEU A 9 -12.41 6.09 9.67
N GLN A 10 -13.05 7.14 9.22
CA GLN A 10 -13.89 8.02 10.01
C GLN A 10 -15.27 8.16 9.35
N ALA A 11 -16.31 7.97 10.14
CA ALA A 11 -17.69 8.22 9.74
C ALA A 11 -18.51 8.69 10.97
N ASN A 12 -19.35 9.72 10.80
CA ASN A 12 -20.22 10.26 11.86
C ASN A 12 -19.47 10.58 13.16
N ASP A 13 -18.29 11.20 13.07
CA ASP A 13 -17.41 11.53 14.19
C ASP A 13 -16.84 10.31 14.96
N GLU A 14 -17.06 9.12 14.47
CA GLU A 14 -16.46 7.89 15.00
C GLU A 14 -15.27 7.44 14.16
N HIS A 15 -14.28 6.85 14.84
CA HIS A 15 -13.08 6.29 14.22
C HIS A 15 -13.12 4.77 14.26
N TYR A 16 -12.72 4.14 13.16
CA TYR A 16 -12.83 2.71 12.97
C TYR A 16 -11.47 2.05 12.72
N ILE A 17 -11.32 0.86 13.26
CA ILE A 17 -10.32 -0.13 12.90
C ILE A 17 -10.97 -1.14 11.98
N VAL A 18 -10.29 -1.55 10.91
CA VAL A 18 -10.80 -2.57 9.99
C VAL A 18 -10.04 -3.87 10.20
N LEU A 19 -10.76 -4.91 10.53
CA LEU A 19 -10.28 -6.29 10.52
C LEU A 19 -10.52 -6.85 9.13
N LEU A 20 -9.49 -6.81 8.27
CA LEU A 20 -9.57 -7.32 6.91
C LEU A 20 -9.44 -8.84 6.93
N GLU A 21 -10.50 -9.56 6.56
CA GLU A 21 -10.58 -11.04 6.59
C GLU A 21 -10.18 -11.65 5.23
N SER A 22 -10.52 -10.99 4.12
CA SER A 22 -10.10 -11.39 2.79
C SER A 22 -9.87 -10.18 1.89
N GLY A 23 -9.07 -10.37 0.85
CA GLY A 23 -8.79 -9.35 -0.16
C GLY A 23 -7.57 -8.48 0.15
N ILE A 24 -7.45 -7.39 -0.59
CA ILE A 24 -6.31 -6.48 -0.57
C ILE A 24 -6.84 -5.05 -0.59
N VAL A 25 -6.35 -4.22 0.31
CA VAL A 25 -6.63 -2.79 0.34
C VAL A 25 -5.34 -1.99 0.21
N SER A 26 -5.41 -0.87 -0.47
CA SER A 26 -4.34 0.12 -0.57
C SER A 26 -4.61 1.30 0.34
N PHE A 27 -3.59 1.74 1.07
CA PHE A 27 -3.57 3.03 1.76
C PHE A 27 -3.19 4.12 0.78
N CYS A 28 -4.04 5.11 0.60
CA CYS A 28 -3.83 6.23 -0.29
C CYS A 28 -3.95 7.54 0.48
N ARG A 29 -3.07 8.50 0.20
CA ARG A 29 -3.20 9.85 0.74
C ARG A 29 -4.39 10.55 0.10
N ASP A 30 -5.14 11.30 0.90
CA ASP A 30 -6.33 11.99 0.42
C ASP A 30 -5.97 13.18 -0.48
N ASP A 31 -4.95 13.96 -0.11
CA ASP A 31 -4.56 15.20 -0.78
C ASP A 31 -4.10 15.02 -2.25
N ASN A 32 -3.41 13.94 -2.55
CA ASN A 32 -2.81 13.72 -3.88
C ASN A 32 -3.02 12.30 -4.42
N ARG A 33 -3.80 11.49 -3.72
CA ARG A 33 -4.16 10.11 -4.05
C ARG A 33 -2.94 9.17 -4.20
N LEU A 34 -1.82 9.56 -3.59
CA LEU A 34 -0.60 8.76 -3.62
C LEU A 34 -0.80 7.46 -2.86
N HIS A 35 -0.58 6.34 -3.52
CA HIS A 35 -0.62 5.00 -2.93
C HIS A 35 0.61 4.80 -2.03
N ILE A 36 0.41 4.67 -0.75
CA ILE A 36 1.48 4.55 0.25
C ILE A 36 1.91 3.09 0.44
N SER A 37 0.95 2.20 0.68
CA SER A 37 1.21 0.78 0.90
C SER A 37 -0.04 -0.05 0.63
N SER A 38 0.15 -1.35 0.40
CA SER A 38 -0.94 -2.32 0.34
C SER A 38 -0.98 -3.17 1.60
N SER A 39 -2.18 -3.57 2.00
CA SER A 39 -2.42 -4.54 3.06
C SER A 39 -3.12 -5.76 2.49
N PHE A 40 -2.55 -6.92 2.78
CA PHE A 40 -3.08 -8.23 2.40
C PHE A 40 -3.78 -8.86 3.60
N ALA A 41 -4.96 -9.43 3.38
CA ALA A 41 -5.66 -10.17 4.42
C ALA A 41 -4.93 -11.49 4.79
N PRO A 42 -5.01 -11.95 6.06
CA PRO A 42 -5.65 -11.26 7.19
C PRO A 42 -4.82 -10.08 7.70
N SER A 43 -5.47 -8.96 8.05
CA SER A 43 -4.75 -7.77 8.47
C SER A 43 -5.62 -6.83 9.30
N VAL A 44 -5.00 -6.11 10.22
CA VAL A 44 -5.64 -5.01 10.96
C VAL A 44 -5.19 -3.69 10.33
N VAL A 45 -6.13 -2.86 9.88
CA VAL A 45 -5.85 -1.57 9.22
C VAL A 45 -6.54 -0.43 9.93
N GLY A 46 -5.97 0.77 9.84
CA GLY A 46 -6.56 1.99 10.39
C GLY A 46 -6.05 2.41 11.76
N MET A 47 -5.21 1.62 12.43
CA MET A 47 -4.74 1.96 13.77
C MET A 47 -4.10 3.35 13.84
N VAL A 48 -3.21 3.68 12.92
CA VAL A 48 -2.49 4.97 12.94
C VAL A 48 -3.44 6.15 12.72
N ASP A 49 -4.34 6.04 11.75
CA ASP A 49 -5.28 7.11 11.39
C ASP A 49 -6.31 7.33 12.51
N SER A 50 -6.88 6.26 13.03
CA SER A 50 -7.90 6.32 14.08
C SER A 50 -7.34 6.84 15.40
N TYR A 51 -6.17 6.35 15.83
CA TYR A 51 -5.49 6.90 17.01
C TYR A 51 -5.04 8.34 16.79
N GLY A 52 -4.45 8.65 15.62
CA GLY A 52 -4.01 10.01 15.30
C GLY A 52 -5.14 11.02 15.37
N ALA A 53 -6.33 10.66 14.87
CA ALA A 53 -7.51 11.51 14.94
C ALA A 53 -8.05 11.65 16.38
N THR A 54 -8.18 10.53 17.10
CA THR A 54 -8.69 10.51 18.47
C THR A 54 -7.82 11.32 19.44
N TYR A 55 -6.51 11.24 19.31
CA TYR A 55 -5.57 11.97 20.16
C TYR A 55 -5.12 13.33 19.58
N ASN A 56 -5.80 13.82 18.55
CA ASN A 56 -5.56 15.14 17.95
C ASN A 56 -4.09 15.35 17.55
N VAL A 57 -3.48 14.37 16.91
CA VAL A 57 -2.10 14.51 16.43
C VAL A 57 -2.07 15.58 15.33
N PRO A 58 -1.36 16.71 15.53
CA PRO A 58 -1.36 17.81 14.59
C PRO A 58 -0.66 17.41 13.28
N ALA A 59 -1.13 18.00 12.17
CA ALA A 59 -0.55 17.84 10.83
C ALA A 59 -0.40 16.37 10.37
N ARG A 60 -1.22 15.46 10.89
CA ARG A 60 -1.28 14.09 10.39
C ARG A 60 -1.79 14.09 8.95
N PRO A 61 -1.23 13.27 8.06
CA PRO A 61 -1.81 13.09 6.73
C PRO A 61 -3.15 12.35 6.86
N GLU A 62 -4.11 12.74 6.02
CA GLU A 62 -5.37 12.01 5.90
C GLU A 62 -5.23 10.93 4.82
N HIS A 63 -5.84 9.77 5.10
CA HIS A 63 -5.80 8.63 4.20
C HIS A 63 -7.20 8.09 3.97
N PHE A 64 -7.38 7.54 2.77
CA PHE A 64 -8.48 6.65 2.47
C PHE A 64 -7.95 5.27 2.10
N LEU A 65 -8.82 4.28 2.18
CA LEU A 65 -8.54 2.92 1.79
C LEU A 65 -9.24 2.63 0.46
N LEU A 66 -8.51 2.00 -0.46
CA LEU A 66 -9.02 1.58 -1.76
C LEU A 66 -9.01 0.06 -1.84
N ALA A 67 -10.15 -0.55 -2.15
CA ALA A 67 -10.25 -1.98 -2.38
C ALA A 67 -9.63 -2.36 -3.73
N GLU A 68 -8.50 -3.06 -3.72
CA GLU A 68 -7.82 -3.54 -4.93
C GLU A 68 -8.42 -4.85 -5.45
N THR A 69 -9.07 -5.60 -4.56
CA THR A 69 -9.81 -6.84 -4.85
C THR A 69 -11.17 -6.78 -4.16
N VAL A 70 -12.03 -7.76 -4.38
CA VAL A 70 -13.18 -7.97 -3.50
C VAL A 70 -12.67 -8.23 -2.09
N CYS A 71 -13.17 -7.46 -1.13
CA CYS A 71 -12.74 -7.49 0.25
C CYS A 71 -13.89 -7.84 1.19
N THR A 72 -13.61 -8.68 2.18
CA THR A 72 -14.48 -8.90 3.34
C THR A 72 -13.76 -8.54 4.63
N GLY A 73 -14.50 -8.12 5.63
CA GLY A 73 -13.94 -7.73 6.91
C GLY A 73 -14.97 -7.07 7.81
N ARG A 74 -14.51 -6.57 8.95
CA ARG A 74 -15.35 -5.92 9.97
C ARG A 74 -14.79 -4.55 10.32
N PHE A 75 -15.70 -3.59 10.44
CA PHE A 75 -15.41 -2.30 11.04
C PHE A 75 -15.65 -2.41 12.55
N VAL A 76 -14.64 -2.07 13.34
CA VAL A 76 -14.69 -2.05 14.80
C VAL A 76 -14.44 -0.61 15.25
N ARG A 77 -15.31 -0.03 16.06
CA ARG A 77 -15.10 1.32 16.60
C ARG A 77 -13.83 1.31 17.46
N LEU A 78 -13.06 2.38 17.41
CA LEU A 78 -11.81 2.45 18.15
C LEU A 78 -11.98 2.21 19.66
N PRO A 79 -13.00 2.76 20.38
CA PRO A 79 -13.21 2.45 21.79
C PRO A 79 -13.48 0.97 22.06
N ASP A 80 -14.24 0.30 21.19
CA ASP A 80 -14.51 -1.13 21.32
C ASP A 80 -13.26 -1.97 21.06
N PHE A 81 -12.44 -1.57 20.09
CA PHE A 81 -11.14 -2.19 19.83
C PHE A 81 -10.20 -2.08 21.02
N ILE A 82 -10.09 -0.89 21.63
CA ILE A 82 -9.28 -0.65 22.83
C ILE A 82 -9.75 -1.56 23.97
N LYS A 83 -11.05 -1.57 24.25
CA LYS A 83 -11.63 -2.41 25.29
C LYS A 83 -11.30 -3.89 25.10
N ILE A 84 -11.47 -4.42 23.87
CA ILE A 84 -11.13 -5.81 23.55
C ILE A 84 -9.63 -6.06 23.72
N ALA A 85 -8.79 -5.12 23.28
CA ALA A 85 -7.34 -5.25 23.42
C ALA A 85 -6.89 -5.30 24.89
N ASP A 86 -7.54 -4.51 25.76
CA ASP A 86 -7.31 -4.55 27.22
C ASP A 86 -7.78 -5.88 27.84
N GLU A 87 -9.03 -6.28 27.53
CA GLU A 87 -9.63 -7.47 28.13
C GLU A 87 -8.97 -8.78 27.70
N CYS A 88 -8.42 -8.82 26.47
CA CYS A 88 -7.80 -10.01 25.88
C CYS A 88 -6.27 -9.97 25.87
N ASP A 89 -5.64 -8.96 26.49
CA ASP A 89 -4.17 -8.78 26.55
C ASP A 89 -3.51 -8.76 25.14
N LEU A 90 -4.12 -8.05 24.17
CA LEU A 90 -3.68 -8.04 22.77
C LEU A 90 -2.64 -6.96 22.45
N TRP A 91 -2.22 -6.13 23.43
CA TRP A 91 -1.33 -5.00 23.16
C TRP A 91 0.04 -5.39 22.60
N HIS A 92 0.54 -6.57 23.00
CA HIS A 92 1.78 -7.09 22.43
C HIS A 92 1.62 -7.35 20.90
N ASP A 93 0.50 -7.96 20.49
CA ASP A 93 0.23 -8.22 19.07
C ASP A 93 -0.05 -6.93 18.31
N VAL A 94 -0.74 -5.96 18.90
CA VAL A 94 -0.91 -4.61 18.36
C VAL A 94 0.44 -3.95 18.14
N ALA A 95 1.34 -4.01 19.12
CA ALA A 95 2.70 -3.46 19.01
C ALA A 95 3.50 -4.14 17.87
N ARG A 96 3.39 -5.45 17.71
CA ARG A 96 4.01 -6.19 16.59
C ARG A 96 3.45 -5.73 15.23
N CYS A 97 2.15 -5.53 15.13
CA CYS A 97 1.52 -5.00 13.91
C CYS A 97 2.04 -3.60 13.58
N LEU A 98 2.14 -2.71 14.57
CA LEU A 98 2.66 -1.35 14.40
C LEU A 98 4.15 -1.35 14.04
N ALA A 99 4.96 -2.19 14.68
CA ALA A 99 6.37 -2.36 14.34
C ALA A 99 6.56 -2.81 12.89
N TYR A 100 5.76 -3.78 12.43
CA TYR A 100 5.77 -4.22 11.04
C TYR A 100 5.41 -3.07 10.08
N ARG A 101 4.37 -2.28 10.41
CA ARG A 101 4.00 -1.11 9.61
C ARG A 101 5.11 -0.08 9.52
N LEU A 102 5.78 0.20 10.64
CA LEU A 102 6.92 1.11 10.68
C LEU A 102 8.07 0.61 9.79
N MET A 103 8.37 -0.69 9.80
CA MET A 103 9.37 -1.29 8.92
C MET A 103 9.01 -1.13 7.45
N VAL A 104 7.74 -1.36 7.08
CA VAL A 104 7.26 -1.15 5.69
C VAL A 104 7.40 0.31 5.27
N MET A 105 7.06 1.26 6.14
CA MET A 105 7.23 2.69 5.85
C MET A 105 8.70 3.08 5.72
N SER A 106 9.58 2.57 6.58
CA SER A 106 11.01 2.81 6.51
C SER A 106 11.64 2.24 5.23
N ALA A 107 11.22 1.05 4.80
CA ALA A 107 11.66 0.47 3.53
C ALA A 107 11.22 1.34 2.35
N ARG A 108 9.94 1.78 2.34
CA ARG A 108 9.41 2.68 1.32
C ARG A 108 10.19 4.00 1.27
N ASP A 109 10.47 4.60 2.42
CA ASP A 109 11.25 5.83 2.51
C ASP A 109 12.61 5.66 1.82
N ARG A 110 13.37 4.63 2.21
CA ARG A 110 14.67 4.31 1.62
C ARG A 110 14.62 4.07 0.10
N GLU A 111 13.55 3.45 -0.40
CA GLU A 111 13.46 3.02 -1.80
C GLU A 111 12.85 4.06 -2.73
N LEU A 112 12.03 4.98 -2.20
CA LEU A 112 11.26 5.90 -3.01
C LEU A 112 11.55 7.39 -2.71
N VAL A 113 12.17 7.71 -1.58
CA VAL A 113 12.48 9.11 -1.22
C VAL A 113 13.96 9.40 -1.50
N GLY A 114 14.23 10.55 -2.10
CA GLY A 114 15.61 10.99 -2.37
C GLY A 114 16.38 10.21 -3.43
N VAL A 115 15.77 9.23 -4.09
CA VAL A 115 16.39 8.42 -5.15
C VAL A 115 15.90 8.81 -6.54
N ASP A 116 16.67 8.48 -7.58
CA ASP A 116 16.30 8.82 -8.95
C ASP A 116 15.10 8.00 -9.47
N SER A 117 14.57 8.41 -10.62
CA SER A 117 13.36 7.79 -11.19
C SER A 117 13.58 6.31 -11.57
N TYR A 118 14.78 5.93 -11.98
CA TYR A 118 15.08 4.55 -12.32
C TYR A 118 15.04 3.65 -11.09
N LEU A 119 15.71 4.07 -10.00
CA LEU A 119 15.73 3.31 -8.75
C LEU A 119 14.32 3.13 -8.16
N LYS A 120 13.47 4.16 -8.25
CA LYS A 120 12.05 4.05 -7.87
C LYS A 120 11.32 2.99 -8.70
N VAL A 121 11.45 3.05 -10.02
CA VAL A 121 10.83 2.07 -10.93
C VAL A 121 11.36 0.66 -10.65
N ARG A 122 12.68 0.53 -10.45
CA ARG A 122 13.33 -0.74 -10.12
C ARG A 122 12.77 -1.35 -8.83
N ALA A 123 12.68 -0.56 -7.76
CA ALA A 123 12.13 -1.01 -6.48
C ALA A 123 10.67 -1.51 -6.62
N LEU A 124 9.84 -0.76 -7.35
CA LEU A 124 8.44 -1.13 -7.55
C LEU A 124 8.25 -2.34 -8.46
N LEU A 125 9.10 -2.56 -9.45
CA LEU A 125 9.08 -3.79 -10.25
C LEU A 125 9.41 -5.02 -9.38
N ILE A 126 10.35 -4.89 -8.47
CA ILE A 126 10.70 -5.95 -7.50
C ILE A 126 9.52 -6.16 -6.52
N GLU A 127 8.90 -5.09 -6.02
CA GLU A 127 7.72 -5.16 -5.16
C GLU A 127 6.57 -5.89 -5.85
N ILE A 128 6.22 -5.52 -7.09
CA ILE A 128 5.18 -6.21 -7.87
C ILE A 128 5.51 -7.70 -8.02
N TRP A 129 6.76 -8.01 -8.30
CA TRP A 129 7.18 -9.41 -8.49
C TRP A 129 7.07 -10.27 -7.23
N ALA A 130 7.26 -9.66 -6.07
CA ALA A 130 7.11 -10.31 -4.77
C ALA A 130 5.64 -10.55 -4.35
N TYR A 131 4.68 -9.92 -5.01
CA TYR A 131 3.26 -10.12 -4.68
C TYR A 131 2.76 -11.52 -5.10
N PRO A 132 1.71 -12.04 -4.42
CA PRO A 132 1.06 -13.27 -4.84
C PRO A 132 0.64 -13.21 -6.31
N GLN A 133 0.82 -14.31 -7.04
CA GLN A 133 0.60 -14.37 -8.49
C GLN A 133 -0.79 -13.88 -8.89
N ALA A 134 -1.83 -14.34 -8.20
CA ALA A 134 -3.22 -13.96 -8.48
C ALA A 134 -3.47 -12.44 -8.39
N TYR A 135 -2.72 -11.73 -7.55
CA TYR A 135 -2.79 -10.27 -7.45
C TYR A 135 -1.90 -9.60 -8.49
N ARG A 136 -0.65 -10.06 -8.65
CA ARG A 136 0.31 -9.52 -9.62
C ARG A 136 -0.23 -9.50 -11.04
N GLU A 137 -0.96 -10.53 -11.44
CA GLU A 137 -1.57 -10.67 -12.77
C GLU A 137 -2.67 -9.63 -13.04
N ASN A 138 -3.14 -8.91 -12.02
CA ASN A 138 -4.12 -7.84 -12.17
C ASN A 138 -3.48 -6.43 -12.14
N ILE A 139 -2.19 -6.32 -11.82
CA ILE A 139 -1.51 -5.03 -11.70
C ILE A 139 -1.07 -4.52 -13.08
N ILE A 140 -1.57 -3.36 -13.47
CA ILE A 140 -1.04 -2.60 -14.61
C ILE A 140 0.19 -1.84 -14.13
N VAL A 141 1.37 -2.29 -14.54
CA VAL A 141 2.69 -1.82 -14.08
C VAL A 141 2.81 -0.29 -14.13
N LEU A 142 2.43 0.31 -15.26
CA LEU A 142 2.52 1.76 -15.44
C LEU A 142 1.68 2.52 -14.41
N ASN A 143 0.44 2.11 -14.22
CA ASN A 143 -0.49 2.76 -13.27
C ASN A 143 -0.01 2.59 -11.84
N PHE A 144 0.47 1.40 -11.49
CA PHE A 144 1.00 1.11 -10.17
C PHE A 144 2.19 2.02 -9.83
N ILE A 145 3.18 2.11 -10.76
CA ILE A 145 4.35 2.98 -10.56
C ILE A 145 3.93 4.45 -10.41
N GLN A 146 3.00 4.93 -11.25
CA GLN A 146 2.54 6.32 -11.17
C GLN A 146 1.83 6.61 -9.84
N ARG A 147 0.93 5.72 -9.40
CA ARG A 147 0.21 5.85 -8.12
C ARG A 147 1.14 5.83 -6.91
N ARG A 148 2.27 5.11 -6.99
CA ARG A 148 3.25 4.95 -5.89
C ARG A 148 4.29 6.07 -5.82
N THR A 149 4.59 6.74 -6.92
CA THR A 149 5.75 7.65 -7.01
C THR A 149 5.41 9.04 -7.50
N GLY A 150 4.31 9.22 -8.20
CA GLY A 150 4.00 10.48 -8.90
C GLY A 150 4.91 10.77 -10.11
N ILE A 151 5.76 9.83 -10.55
CA ILE A 151 6.59 9.99 -11.75
C ILE A 151 5.68 10.15 -12.98
N SER A 152 6.03 11.08 -13.87
CA SER A 152 5.26 11.30 -15.10
C SER A 152 5.16 10.05 -15.97
N ARG A 153 4.03 9.91 -16.68
CA ARG A 153 3.79 8.78 -17.61
C ARG A 153 4.91 8.64 -18.63
N SER A 154 5.35 9.73 -19.24
CA SER A 154 6.42 9.71 -20.26
C SER A 154 7.74 9.20 -19.70
N ARG A 155 8.13 9.65 -18.51
CA ARG A 155 9.37 9.20 -17.83
C ARG A 155 9.29 7.72 -17.47
N THR A 156 8.17 7.27 -16.90
CA THR A 156 7.97 5.85 -16.58
C THR A 156 8.01 4.98 -17.83
N MET A 157 7.29 5.37 -18.88
CA MET A 157 7.29 4.65 -20.16
C MET A 157 8.68 4.53 -20.77
N LYS A 158 9.49 5.59 -20.74
CA LYS A 158 10.86 5.57 -21.21
C LYS A 158 11.69 4.52 -20.48
N ILE A 159 11.67 4.53 -19.14
CA ILE A 159 12.41 3.56 -18.32
C ILE A 159 11.96 2.12 -18.63
N LEU A 160 10.65 1.87 -18.64
CA LEU A 160 10.11 0.54 -18.94
C LEU A 160 10.49 0.06 -20.34
N SER A 161 10.49 0.97 -21.34
CA SER A 161 10.89 0.64 -22.72
C SER A 161 12.36 0.21 -22.79
N GLU A 162 13.26 0.92 -22.12
CA GLU A 162 14.68 0.57 -22.08
C GLU A 162 14.92 -0.76 -21.37
N LEU A 163 14.23 -1.01 -20.26
CA LEU A 163 14.30 -2.30 -19.56
C LEU A 163 13.78 -3.47 -20.42
N LYS A 164 12.71 -3.25 -21.20
CA LYS A 164 12.21 -4.24 -22.18
C LYS A 164 13.23 -4.50 -23.29
N LYS A 165 13.80 -3.46 -23.88
CA LYS A 165 14.82 -3.59 -24.93
C LYS A 165 16.06 -4.35 -24.43
N GLY A 166 16.47 -4.13 -23.18
CA GLY A 166 17.57 -4.82 -22.55
C GLY A 166 17.25 -6.26 -22.11
N GLY A 167 16.01 -6.74 -22.29
CA GLY A 167 15.60 -8.08 -21.90
C GLY A 167 15.45 -8.28 -20.38
N TYR A 168 15.46 -7.20 -19.59
CA TYR A 168 15.38 -7.27 -18.13
C TYR A 168 13.97 -7.55 -17.62
N ILE A 169 12.96 -7.15 -18.39
CA ILE A 169 11.54 -7.36 -18.03
C ILE A 169 10.74 -7.81 -19.25
N HIS A 170 9.73 -8.61 -19.01
CA HIS A 170 8.67 -8.88 -20.00
C HIS A 170 7.36 -8.33 -19.47
N ILE A 171 6.72 -7.46 -20.26
CA ILE A 171 5.40 -6.89 -19.96
C ILE A 171 4.45 -7.33 -21.07
N ASP A 172 3.40 -8.04 -20.70
CA ASP A 172 2.31 -8.45 -21.56
C ASP A 172 1.01 -7.77 -21.11
N ASN A 173 0.30 -7.15 -22.07
CA ASN A 173 -0.95 -6.42 -21.80
C ASN A 173 -0.88 -5.46 -20.60
N GLY A 174 0.29 -4.81 -20.41
CA GLY A 174 0.56 -3.88 -19.30
C GLY A 174 0.92 -4.54 -17.97
N ARG A 175 0.97 -5.86 -17.90
CA ARG A 175 1.26 -6.66 -16.69
C ARG A 175 2.68 -7.23 -16.73
N LEU A 176 3.31 -7.35 -15.57
CA LEU A 176 4.67 -7.89 -15.44
C LEU A 176 4.64 -9.43 -15.55
N ALA A 177 4.98 -9.94 -16.73
CA ALA A 177 4.99 -11.37 -17.01
C ALA A 177 6.31 -12.05 -16.62
N ALA A 178 7.45 -11.33 -16.70
CA ALA A 178 8.74 -11.83 -16.23
C ALA A 178 9.62 -10.69 -15.73
N LEU A 179 10.45 -11.00 -14.72
CA LEU A 179 11.44 -10.11 -14.14
C LEU A 179 12.80 -10.82 -14.08
N GLY A 180 13.79 -10.29 -14.81
CA GLY A 180 15.18 -10.69 -14.73
C GLY A 180 15.95 -9.88 -13.68
N LYS A 181 17.28 -10.09 -13.63
CA LYS A 181 18.14 -9.31 -12.75
C LYS A 181 18.30 -7.88 -13.27
N LEU A 182 17.63 -6.94 -12.60
CA LEU A 182 17.68 -5.53 -12.97
C LEU A 182 19.06 -4.91 -12.70
N PRO A 183 19.55 -4.01 -13.56
CA PRO A 183 20.79 -3.26 -13.33
C PRO A 183 20.75 -2.51 -11.98
N VAL A 184 21.94 -2.29 -11.39
CA VAL A 184 22.05 -1.53 -10.12
C VAL A 184 21.93 -0.04 -10.38
N ALA A 185 22.43 0.42 -11.52
CA ALA A 185 22.33 1.81 -11.99
C ALA A 185 21.99 1.83 -13.47
N TYR A 186 21.50 3.00 -13.94
CA TYR A 186 21.06 3.21 -15.31
C TYR A 186 21.65 4.52 -15.85
#